data_e09c53b313d9f459ad92b816eb8e9c50
#
_entry.id   e09c53b313d9f459ad92b816eb8e9c50
#
_cell.length_a   1.000
_cell.length_b   1.000
_cell.length_c   1.000
_cell.angle_alpha   90.00
_cell.angle_beta   90.00
_cell.angle_gamma   90.00
#
_symmetry.space_group_name_H-M   'P 1'
#
loop_
_entity.id
_entity.type
_entity.pdbx_description
1 polymer ?
#
loop_
_entity_poly.entity_id
_entity_poly.type
_entity_poly.pdbx_seq_one_letter_code
_entity_poly.pdbx_strand_id
1 'polypeptide(L)'
;MYTLLTKAKIFLEAAINAGQRKVLGALRKLSQALESPQDSAQRIMYLQIQIALVRIGCDLRLFDILAESPTPLSVDVLSQKTGAAPTLLGRILRYLSSHGVIKEIGKNTFTNNKITKTFTYPGFRGGIYHYHDNVGPAIQALPDFLKENKYQDITSAVDTPLQKAWNTDLPAFIWVQSKPENFTHFNQFMAGGRLGMPTWLDAYPYREKTKGLKTEQPFFIDVGGGIGHQAVALREKLPELPNKIILQDIPATLEHAIKHPGIEIVAQDLFEPQTITNARIYYMRNIIHDYPDDKAIVILKNTITAMAPDSVILIDDMVLPDCGVPWQATQIDLVMMSTLASQERTHEQWVSLLSKAGLKINKIYTYTASLQDSIIEAVPALM
;
A
#
# COMPACT_ATOMS: atom_id res chain seq x y z
N MET A 1 -12.58 33.21 -3.47
CA MET A 1 -13.89 32.52 -3.31
C MET A 1 -13.86 31.07 -3.79
N TYR A 2 -13.30 30.76 -4.96
CA TYR A 2 -13.17 29.39 -5.49
C TYR A 2 -12.38 28.44 -4.57
N THR A 3 -11.27 28.91 -4.00
CA THR A 3 -10.38 28.15 -3.10
C THR A 3 -11.03 27.81 -1.73
N LEU A 4 -11.90 28.66 -1.22
CA LEU A 4 -12.62 28.43 0.05
C LEU A 4 -13.75 27.40 -0.13
N LEU A 5 -14.45 27.45 -1.25
CA LEU A 5 -15.51 26.48 -1.59
C LEU A 5 -14.93 25.06 -1.81
N THR A 6 -13.77 24.98 -2.47
CA THR A 6 -13.07 23.70 -2.68
C THR A 6 -12.59 23.11 -1.36
N LYS A 7 -12.00 23.92 -0.47
CA LYS A 7 -11.58 23.46 0.88
C LYS A 7 -12.79 23.02 1.72
N ALA A 8 -13.90 23.76 1.70
CA ALA A 8 -15.11 23.39 2.42
C ALA A 8 -15.70 22.07 1.90
N LYS A 9 -15.68 21.84 0.57
CA LYS A 9 -16.15 20.60 -0.05
C LYS A 9 -15.28 19.41 0.39
N ILE A 10 -13.95 19.53 0.32
CA ILE A 10 -13.01 18.49 0.76
C ILE A 10 -13.19 18.19 2.25
N PHE A 11 -13.35 19.19 3.10
CA PHE A 11 -13.58 19.02 4.53
C PHE A 11 -14.93 18.32 4.81
N LEU A 12 -15.97 18.68 4.08
CA LEU A 12 -17.29 18.06 4.21
C LEU A 12 -17.28 16.59 3.74
N GLU A 13 -16.63 16.31 2.62
CA GLU A 13 -16.45 14.94 2.12
C GLU A 13 -15.62 14.08 3.10
N ALA A 14 -14.56 14.63 3.67
CA ALA A 14 -13.77 13.93 4.70
C ALA A 14 -14.58 13.66 5.98
N ALA A 15 -15.40 14.61 6.43
CA ALA A 15 -16.27 14.46 7.59
C ALA A 15 -17.38 13.43 7.34
N ILE A 16 -18.00 13.45 6.15
CA ILE A 16 -18.98 12.44 5.71
C ILE A 16 -18.35 11.06 5.67
N ASN A 17 -17.17 10.92 5.08
CA ASN A 17 -16.42 9.66 5.00
C ASN A 17 -16.04 9.15 6.39
N ALA A 18 -15.62 10.02 7.31
CA ALA A 18 -15.33 9.65 8.69
C ALA A 18 -16.60 9.18 9.43
N GLY A 19 -17.73 9.86 9.23
CA GLY A 19 -19.04 9.46 9.75
C GLY A 19 -19.47 8.10 9.21
N GLN A 20 -19.39 7.89 7.91
CA GLN A 20 -19.72 6.62 7.25
C GLN A 20 -18.84 5.46 7.78
N ARG A 21 -17.55 5.69 8.00
CA ARG A 21 -16.63 4.66 8.56
C ARG A 21 -16.99 4.28 9.99
N LYS A 22 -17.38 5.26 10.83
CA LYS A 22 -17.84 4.98 12.20
C LYS A 22 -19.12 4.12 12.19
N VAL A 23 -20.07 4.47 11.34
CA VAL A 23 -21.32 3.69 11.15
C VAL A 23 -21.00 2.29 10.64
N LEU A 24 -20.14 2.16 9.62
CA LEU A 24 -19.71 0.86 9.09
C LEU A 24 -19.01 0.02 10.15
N GLY A 25 -18.14 0.62 10.97
CA GLY A 25 -17.50 -0.05 12.09
C GLY A 25 -18.49 -0.57 13.12
N ALA A 26 -19.51 0.23 13.47
CA ALA A 26 -20.59 -0.18 14.37
C ALA A 26 -21.43 -1.33 13.77
N LEU A 27 -21.78 -1.25 12.47
CA LEU A 27 -22.53 -2.29 11.77
C LEU A 27 -21.74 -3.61 11.69
N ARG A 28 -20.42 -3.55 11.48
CA ARG A 28 -19.56 -4.75 11.52
C ARG A 28 -19.53 -5.40 12.89
N LYS A 29 -19.38 -4.60 13.95
CA LYS A 29 -19.43 -5.11 15.34
C LYS A 29 -20.79 -5.74 15.65
N LEU A 30 -21.88 -5.12 15.19
CA LEU A 30 -23.22 -5.67 15.36
C LEU A 30 -23.38 -6.98 14.58
N SER A 31 -22.93 -7.01 13.32
CA SER A 31 -22.96 -8.23 12.51
C SER A 31 -22.17 -9.36 13.19
N GLN A 32 -20.96 -9.09 13.70
CA GLN A 32 -20.17 -10.06 14.43
C GLN A 32 -20.84 -10.55 15.73
N ALA A 33 -21.54 -9.64 16.43
CA ALA A 33 -22.26 -10.00 17.66
C ALA A 33 -23.53 -10.84 17.42
N LEU A 34 -24.11 -10.73 16.22
CA LEU A 34 -25.31 -11.48 15.82
C LEU A 34 -24.97 -12.79 15.08
N GLU A 35 -23.75 -12.89 14.51
CA GLU A 35 -23.29 -14.10 13.84
C GLU A 35 -23.09 -15.24 14.85
N SER A 36 -23.57 -16.45 14.52
CA SER A 36 -23.30 -17.59 15.40
C SER A 36 -21.81 -17.94 15.41
N PRO A 37 -21.27 -18.50 16.53
CA PRO A 37 -19.89 -18.96 16.56
C PRO A 37 -19.57 -19.98 15.46
N GLN A 38 -20.55 -20.82 15.07
CA GLN A 38 -20.42 -21.81 14.02
C GLN A 38 -20.27 -21.16 12.64
N ASP A 39 -21.08 -20.13 12.32
CA ASP A 39 -20.99 -19.40 11.05
C ASP A 39 -19.67 -18.65 10.95
N SER A 40 -19.24 -18.01 12.05
CA SER A 40 -17.95 -17.34 12.11
C SER A 40 -16.78 -18.31 11.87
N ALA A 41 -16.82 -19.50 12.48
CA ALA A 41 -15.80 -20.53 12.28
C ALA A 41 -15.78 -21.02 10.82
N GLN A 42 -16.95 -21.29 10.24
CA GLN A 42 -17.04 -21.69 8.82
C GLN A 42 -16.48 -20.61 7.89
N ARG A 43 -16.85 -19.35 8.12
CA ARG A 43 -16.34 -18.24 7.31
C ARG A 43 -14.81 -18.15 7.34
N ILE A 44 -14.19 -18.36 8.50
CA ILE A 44 -12.73 -18.37 8.64
C ILE A 44 -12.10 -19.55 7.91
N MET A 45 -12.65 -20.77 8.07
CA MET A 45 -12.11 -21.98 7.42
C MET A 45 -12.08 -21.90 5.89
N TYR A 46 -12.99 -21.13 5.28
CA TYR A 46 -13.15 -21.05 3.82
C TYR A 46 -12.61 -19.78 3.19
N LEU A 47 -11.88 -18.91 3.94
CA LEU A 47 -11.34 -17.64 3.41
C LEU A 47 -10.46 -17.81 2.17
N GLN A 48 -9.68 -18.90 2.09
CA GLN A 48 -8.81 -19.18 0.93
C GLN A 48 -9.59 -19.37 -0.37
N ILE A 49 -10.80 -19.92 -0.31
CA ILE A 49 -11.66 -20.11 -1.49
C ILE A 49 -12.05 -18.76 -2.08
N GLN A 50 -12.29 -17.75 -1.23
CA GLN A 50 -12.74 -16.44 -1.69
C GLN A 50 -11.70 -15.78 -2.60
N ILE A 51 -10.44 -15.69 -2.17
CA ILE A 51 -9.40 -15.08 -2.98
C ILE A 51 -9.12 -15.89 -4.26
N ALA A 52 -9.13 -17.22 -4.19
CA ALA A 52 -8.92 -18.08 -5.35
C ALA A 52 -10.01 -17.87 -6.42
N LEU A 53 -11.29 -17.78 -6.02
CA LEU A 53 -12.38 -17.55 -6.97
C LEU A 53 -12.42 -16.13 -7.52
N VAL A 54 -12.01 -15.11 -6.76
CA VAL A 54 -11.83 -13.76 -7.28
C VAL A 54 -10.69 -13.74 -8.29
N ARG A 55 -9.58 -14.45 -8.01
CA ARG A 55 -8.44 -14.59 -8.93
C ARG A 55 -8.87 -15.24 -10.27
N ILE A 56 -9.65 -16.32 -10.21
CA ILE A 56 -10.24 -16.95 -11.41
C ILE A 56 -11.16 -15.98 -12.15
N GLY A 57 -11.95 -15.18 -11.43
CA GLY A 57 -12.79 -14.14 -12.04
C GLY A 57 -11.99 -13.09 -12.81
N CYS A 58 -10.79 -12.74 -12.34
CA CYS A 58 -9.86 -11.86 -13.06
C CYS A 58 -9.34 -12.55 -14.33
N ASP A 59 -8.92 -13.82 -14.28
CA ASP A 59 -8.45 -14.59 -15.44
C ASP A 59 -9.48 -14.68 -16.55
N LEU A 60 -10.71 -14.97 -16.18
CA LEU A 60 -11.83 -15.06 -17.09
C LEU A 60 -12.32 -13.68 -17.59
N ARG A 61 -11.71 -12.58 -17.15
CA ARG A 61 -12.19 -11.22 -17.39
C ARG A 61 -13.67 -11.03 -17.05
N LEU A 62 -14.15 -11.82 -16.08
CA LEU A 62 -15.55 -11.88 -15.69
C LEU A 62 -16.06 -10.52 -15.18
N PHE A 63 -15.21 -9.79 -14.45
CA PHE A 63 -15.56 -8.49 -13.90
C PHE A 63 -15.68 -7.42 -14.98
N ASP A 64 -14.82 -7.45 -16.01
CA ASP A 64 -14.90 -6.56 -17.17
C ASP A 64 -16.18 -6.83 -17.96
N ILE A 65 -16.44 -8.09 -18.30
CA ILE A 65 -17.63 -8.51 -19.04
C ILE A 65 -18.91 -8.06 -18.35
N LEU A 66 -18.99 -8.23 -17.02
CA LEU A 66 -20.15 -7.81 -16.24
C LEU A 66 -20.25 -6.28 -16.12
N ALA A 67 -19.13 -5.58 -15.97
CA ALA A 67 -19.09 -4.12 -15.82
C ALA A 67 -19.48 -3.39 -17.11
N GLU A 68 -19.07 -3.92 -18.25
CA GLU A 68 -19.35 -3.37 -19.60
C GLU A 68 -20.79 -3.66 -20.06
N SER A 69 -21.45 -4.67 -19.49
CA SER A 69 -22.80 -5.03 -19.90
C SER A 69 -23.86 -4.05 -19.38
N PRO A 70 -24.67 -3.47 -20.24
CA PRO A 70 -25.80 -2.61 -19.81
C PRO A 70 -26.96 -3.39 -19.21
N THR A 71 -27.00 -4.72 -19.44
CA THR A 71 -28.05 -5.62 -18.95
C THR A 71 -27.43 -6.80 -18.21
N PRO A 72 -28.20 -7.44 -17.30
CA PRO A 72 -27.77 -8.68 -16.66
C PRO A 72 -27.51 -9.79 -17.67
N LEU A 73 -26.55 -10.66 -17.36
CA LEU A 73 -26.12 -11.76 -18.22
C LEU A 73 -26.44 -13.11 -17.59
N SER A 74 -26.90 -14.06 -18.41
CA SER A 74 -27.10 -15.45 -17.98
C SER A 74 -25.78 -16.22 -17.90
N VAL A 75 -25.78 -17.33 -17.18
CA VAL A 75 -24.62 -18.26 -17.14
C VAL A 75 -24.20 -18.69 -18.54
N ASP A 76 -25.17 -18.97 -19.44
CA ASP A 76 -24.87 -19.42 -20.81
C ASP A 76 -24.17 -18.34 -21.62
N VAL A 77 -24.61 -17.08 -21.53
CA VAL A 77 -23.95 -15.94 -22.17
C VAL A 77 -22.55 -15.70 -21.61
N LEU A 78 -22.40 -15.80 -20.30
CA LEU A 78 -21.08 -15.65 -19.65
C LEU A 78 -20.14 -16.80 -20.03
N SER A 79 -20.68 -18.04 -20.12
CA SER A 79 -19.93 -19.22 -20.58
C SER A 79 -19.40 -19.02 -22.01
N GLN A 80 -20.23 -18.53 -22.93
CA GLN A 80 -19.81 -18.22 -24.30
C GLN A 80 -18.71 -17.15 -24.36
N LYS A 81 -18.84 -16.11 -23.52
CA LYS A 81 -17.87 -14.99 -23.50
C LYS A 81 -16.53 -15.36 -22.85
N THR A 82 -16.54 -16.23 -21.84
CA THR A 82 -15.35 -16.63 -21.08
C THR A 82 -14.69 -17.90 -21.58
N GLY A 83 -15.42 -18.73 -22.35
CA GLY A 83 -14.99 -20.07 -22.75
C GLY A 83 -15.10 -21.12 -21.61
N ALA A 84 -15.53 -20.74 -20.41
CA ALA A 84 -15.65 -21.63 -19.27
C ALA A 84 -16.90 -22.50 -19.39
N ALA A 85 -16.83 -23.78 -18.96
CA ALA A 85 -17.97 -24.68 -18.97
C ALA A 85 -19.13 -24.14 -18.11
N PRO A 86 -20.40 -24.17 -18.60
CA PRO A 86 -21.53 -23.53 -17.92
C PRO A 86 -21.75 -24.01 -16.48
N THR A 87 -21.63 -25.30 -16.23
CA THR A 87 -21.81 -25.88 -14.88
C THR A 87 -20.74 -25.38 -13.91
N LEU A 88 -19.48 -25.34 -14.32
CA LEU A 88 -18.38 -24.79 -13.52
C LEU A 88 -18.59 -23.30 -13.26
N LEU A 89 -18.85 -22.54 -14.32
CA LEU A 89 -19.04 -21.10 -14.20
C LEU A 89 -20.22 -20.74 -13.32
N GLY A 90 -21.34 -21.47 -13.42
CA GLY A 90 -22.50 -21.28 -12.55
C GLY A 90 -22.18 -21.48 -11.06
N ARG A 91 -21.28 -22.41 -10.71
CA ARG A 91 -20.81 -22.60 -9.32
C ARG A 91 -19.97 -21.41 -8.85
N ILE A 92 -19.04 -20.93 -9.68
CA ILE A 92 -18.20 -19.76 -9.39
C ILE A 92 -19.07 -18.50 -9.21
N LEU A 93 -20.00 -18.26 -10.11
CA LEU A 93 -20.89 -17.10 -10.08
C LEU A 93 -21.77 -17.08 -8.80
N ARG A 94 -22.35 -18.20 -8.42
CA ARG A 94 -23.13 -18.29 -7.17
C ARG A 94 -22.26 -18.00 -5.95
N TYR A 95 -21.03 -18.51 -5.89
CA TYR A 95 -20.11 -18.21 -4.79
C TYR A 95 -19.77 -16.70 -4.76
N LEU A 96 -19.34 -16.14 -5.88
CA LEU A 96 -19.01 -14.72 -5.96
C LEU A 96 -20.19 -13.81 -5.59
N SER A 97 -21.41 -14.22 -5.96
CA SER A 97 -22.62 -13.48 -5.60
C SER A 97 -22.96 -13.58 -4.11
N SER A 98 -22.86 -14.77 -3.52
CA SER A 98 -23.12 -14.96 -2.07
C SER A 98 -22.15 -14.18 -1.18
N HIS A 99 -20.95 -13.84 -1.72
CA HIS A 99 -19.95 -13.00 -1.05
C HIS A 99 -19.99 -11.51 -1.49
N GLY A 100 -21.01 -11.11 -2.26
CA GLY A 100 -21.23 -9.73 -2.65
C GLY A 100 -20.22 -9.17 -3.67
N VAL A 101 -19.44 -10.02 -4.31
CA VAL A 101 -18.47 -9.62 -5.35
C VAL A 101 -19.17 -9.24 -6.66
N ILE A 102 -20.21 -9.99 -7.00
CA ILE A 102 -21.16 -9.69 -8.10
C ILE A 102 -22.58 -9.74 -7.53
N LYS A 103 -23.60 -9.46 -8.34
CA LYS A 103 -24.99 -9.52 -7.89
C LYS A 103 -25.79 -10.51 -8.73
N GLU A 104 -26.44 -11.48 -8.09
CA GLU A 104 -27.49 -12.33 -8.69
C GLU A 104 -28.84 -11.62 -8.61
N ILE A 105 -29.57 -11.57 -9.71
CA ILE A 105 -30.87 -10.88 -9.81
C ILE A 105 -32.00 -11.79 -10.24
N GLY A 106 -31.71 -13.04 -10.56
CA GLY A 106 -32.68 -14.06 -10.96
C GLY A 106 -31.97 -15.38 -11.20
N LYS A 107 -32.72 -16.43 -11.46
CA LYS A 107 -32.18 -17.78 -11.69
C LYS A 107 -31.08 -17.74 -12.75
N ASN A 108 -29.84 -18.09 -12.36
CA ASN A 108 -28.67 -18.11 -13.22
C ASN A 108 -28.41 -16.79 -13.99
N THR A 109 -28.77 -15.64 -13.40
CA THR A 109 -28.64 -14.32 -14.05
C THR A 109 -27.92 -13.34 -13.14
N PHE A 110 -26.83 -12.76 -13.63
CA PHE A 110 -25.89 -11.98 -12.84
C PHE A 110 -25.64 -10.60 -13.45
N THR A 111 -25.29 -9.64 -12.60
CA THR A 111 -24.92 -8.29 -12.99
C THR A 111 -23.81 -7.74 -12.09
N ASN A 112 -23.24 -6.62 -12.50
CA ASN A 112 -22.21 -5.94 -11.74
C ASN A 112 -22.75 -5.23 -10.49
N ASN A 113 -21.83 -4.91 -9.58
CA ASN A 113 -22.03 -4.00 -8.46
C ASN A 113 -20.76 -3.12 -8.27
N LYS A 114 -20.68 -2.37 -7.17
CA LYS A 114 -19.50 -1.52 -6.89
C LYS A 114 -18.21 -2.32 -6.78
N ILE A 115 -18.24 -3.50 -6.15
CA ILE A 115 -17.07 -4.37 -5.99
C ILE A 115 -16.62 -4.94 -7.34
N THR A 116 -17.56 -5.41 -8.16
CA THR A 116 -17.29 -5.87 -9.53
C THR A 116 -16.50 -4.81 -10.30
N LYS A 117 -16.97 -3.54 -10.25
CA LYS A 117 -16.33 -2.41 -10.93
C LYS A 117 -14.94 -2.09 -10.36
N THR A 118 -14.75 -2.26 -9.05
CA THR A 118 -13.42 -2.07 -8.45
C THR A 118 -12.39 -3.00 -9.04
N PHE A 119 -12.72 -4.26 -9.30
CA PHE A 119 -11.78 -5.23 -9.89
C PHE A 119 -11.51 -5.03 -11.39
N THR A 120 -12.17 -4.09 -12.08
CA THR A 120 -11.78 -3.68 -13.44
C THR A 120 -10.59 -2.71 -13.43
N TYR A 121 -10.30 -2.04 -12.31
CA TYR A 121 -9.17 -1.11 -12.21
C TYR A 121 -7.86 -1.89 -12.08
N PRO A 122 -6.81 -1.54 -12.87
CA PRO A 122 -5.54 -2.27 -12.89
C PRO A 122 -4.90 -2.44 -11.49
N GLY A 123 -4.95 -1.41 -10.64
CA GLY A 123 -4.36 -1.47 -9.29
C GLY A 123 -5.02 -2.52 -8.40
N PHE A 124 -6.34 -2.60 -8.38
CA PHE A 124 -7.05 -3.61 -7.57
C PHE A 124 -6.95 -5.01 -8.18
N ARG A 125 -6.99 -5.12 -9.50
CA ARG A 125 -6.75 -6.39 -10.21
C ARG A 125 -5.34 -6.89 -9.96
N GLY A 126 -4.33 -6.03 -10.12
CA GLY A 126 -2.94 -6.34 -9.80
C GLY A 126 -2.77 -6.78 -8.34
N GLY A 127 -3.52 -6.14 -7.41
CA GLY A 127 -3.57 -6.56 -6.01
C GLY A 127 -4.08 -7.99 -5.82
N ILE A 128 -5.13 -8.42 -6.53
CA ILE A 128 -5.62 -9.81 -6.46
C ILE A 128 -4.54 -10.79 -6.91
N TYR A 129 -3.88 -10.52 -8.04
CA TYR A 129 -2.78 -11.36 -8.52
C TYR A 129 -1.61 -11.36 -7.55
N HIS A 130 -1.17 -10.20 -7.09
CA HIS A 130 -0.06 -10.07 -6.15
C HIS A 130 -0.33 -10.82 -4.84
N TYR A 131 -1.48 -10.62 -4.22
CA TYR A 131 -1.82 -11.29 -2.96
C TYR A 131 -2.08 -12.78 -3.12
N HIS A 132 -2.64 -13.23 -4.22
CA HIS A 132 -2.84 -14.67 -4.47
C HIS A 132 -1.54 -15.37 -4.87
N ASP A 133 -0.81 -14.78 -5.85
CA ASP A 133 0.28 -15.47 -6.54
C ASP A 133 1.66 -15.23 -5.88
N ASN A 134 1.87 -14.09 -5.21
CA ASN A 134 3.15 -13.78 -4.55
C ASN A 134 3.09 -13.99 -3.03
N VAL A 135 2.11 -13.37 -2.37
CA VAL A 135 1.99 -13.35 -0.90
C VAL A 135 1.29 -14.61 -0.37
N GLY A 136 0.27 -15.09 -1.06
CA GLY A 136 -0.55 -16.23 -0.62
C GLY A 136 0.26 -17.47 -0.24
N PRO A 137 1.19 -17.94 -1.07
CA PRO A 137 2.05 -19.08 -0.71
C PRO A 137 2.90 -18.82 0.55
N ALA A 138 3.42 -17.60 0.76
CA ALA A 138 4.14 -17.24 1.97
C ALA A 138 3.25 -17.34 3.22
N ILE A 139 2.01 -16.82 3.13
CA ILE A 139 1.04 -16.93 4.23
C ILE A 139 0.66 -18.39 4.52
N GLN A 140 0.57 -19.24 3.50
CA GLN A 140 0.32 -20.67 3.68
C GLN A 140 1.50 -21.40 4.34
N ALA A 141 2.74 -20.98 4.06
CA ALA A 141 3.93 -21.54 4.67
C ALA A 141 4.19 -21.04 6.10
N LEU A 142 3.55 -19.93 6.52
CA LEU A 142 3.79 -19.26 7.80
C LEU A 142 3.64 -20.18 9.03
N PRO A 143 2.59 -21.02 9.16
CA PRO A 143 2.45 -21.88 10.35
C PRO A 143 3.62 -22.87 10.52
N ASP A 144 4.04 -23.51 9.43
CA ASP A 144 5.16 -24.45 9.46
C ASP A 144 6.49 -23.75 9.69
N PHE A 145 6.69 -22.59 9.05
CA PHE A 145 7.89 -21.76 9.26
C PHE A 145 8.04 -21.35 10.72
N LEU A 146 6.98 -20.80 11.33
CA LEU A 146 7.01 -20.39 12.74
C LEU A 146 7.21 -21.57 13.69
N LYS A 147 6.62 -22.73 13.40
CA LYS A 147 6.81 -23.93 14.20
C LYS A 147 8.27 -24.41 14.17
N GLU A 148 8.91 -24.44 12.99
CA GLU A 148 10.32 -24.80 12.83
C GLU A 148 11.25 -23.83 13.57
N ASN A 149 10.92 -22.54 13.54
CA ASN A 149 11.64 -21.48 14.24
C ASN A 149 11.19 -21.28 15.70
N LYS A 150 10.44 -22.23 16.27
CA LYS A 150 9.99 -22.22 17.68
C LYS A 150 9.24 -20.92 18.04
N TYR A 151 8.52 -20.33 17.08
CA TYR A 151 7.75 -19.10 17.24
C TYR A 151 8.60 -17.89 17.68
N GLN A 152 9.85 -17.82 17.23
CA GLN A 152 10.69 -16.65 17.45
C GLN A 152 10.43 -15.59 16.35
N ASP A 153 10.88 -14.36 16.64
CA ASP A 153 10.77 -13.26 15.67
C ASP A 153 11.53 -13.56 14.37
N ILE A 154 10.96 -13.16 13.25
CA ILE A 154 11.56 -13.25 11.92
C ILE A 154 12.45 -12.01 11.75
N THR A 155 13.76 -12.20 11.67
CA THR A 155 14.74 -11.08 11.65
C THR A 155 15.61 -11.04 10.41
N SER A 156 15.51 -12.06 9.54
CA SER A 156 16.32 -12.16 8.31
C SER A 156 15.44 -12.02 7.08
N ALA A 157 15.66 -10.98 6.27
CA ALA A 157 14.90 -10.73 5.03
C ALA A 157 15.17 -11.78 3.91
N VAL A 158 16.11 -12.71 4.14
CA VAL A 158 16.41 -13.84 3.24
C VAL A 158 16.04 -15.20 3.87
N ASP A 159 15.39 -15.19 5.02
CA ASP A 159 14.90 -16.38 5.71
C ASP A 159 13.52 -16.05 6.30
N THR A 160 12.51 -16.07 5.45
CA THR A 160 11.10 -15.77 5.78
C THR A 160 10.19 -16.86 5.22
N PRO A 161 8.92 -16.88 5.58
CA PRO A 161 7.92 -17.72 4.93
C PRO A 161 7.89 -17.61 3.40
N LEU A 162 8.25 -16.45 2.83
CA LEU A 162 8.36 -16.29 1.37
C LEU A 162 9.45 -17.16 0.79
N GLN A 163 10.67 -17.14 1.35
CA GLN A 163 11.78 -17.97 0.88
C GLN A 163 11.44 -19.46 1.01
N LYS A 164 10.82 -19.85 2.12
CA LYS A 164 10.34 -21.24 2.32
C LYS A 164 9.32 -21.64 1.26
N ALA A 165 8.30 -20.82 1.01
CA ALA A 165 7.23 -21.11 0.07
C ALA A 165 7.72 -21.27 -1.37
N TRP A 166 8.65 -20.40 -1.78
CA TRP A 166 9.14 -20.36 -3.16
C TRP A 166 10.47 -21.10 -3.37
N ASN A 167 11.01 -21.74 -2.32
CA ASN A 167 12.30 -22.42 -2.32
C ASN A 167 13.39 -21.57 -3.00
N THR A 168 13.60 -20.37 -2.46
CA THR A 168 14.53 -19.36 -3.02
C THR A 168 15.35 -18.72 -1.92
N ASP A 169 16.58 -18.31 -2.26
CA ASP A 169 17.46 -17.53 -1.37
C ASP A 169 17.41 -16.03 -1.68
N LEU A 170 16.58 -15.63 -2.67
CA LEU A 170 16.49 -14.23 -3.10
C LEU A 170 15.67 -13.41 -2.11
N PRO A 171 16.08 -12.17 -1.79
CA PRO A 171 15.21 -11.21 -1.13
C PRO A 171 13.89 -10.99 -1.92
N ALA A 172 12.80 -10.69 -1.23
CA ALA A 172 11.46 -10.66 -1.81
C ALA A 172 11.34 -9.76 -3.06
N PHE A 173 11.94 -8.56 -3.03
CA PHE A 173 11.91 -7.65 -4.19
C PHE A 173 12.70 -8.20 -5.39
N ILE A 174 13.85 -8.81 -5.14
CA ILE A 174 14.65 -9.44 -6.22
C ILE A 174 13.91 -10.66 -6.78
N TRP A 175 13.27 -11.44 -5.90
CA TRP A 175 12.47 -12.58 -6.32
C TRP A 175 11.29 -12.15 -7.22
N VAL A 176 10.50 -11.16 -6.82
CA VAL A 176 9.35 -10.71 -7.62
C VAL A 176 9.79 -10.09 -8.95
N GLN A 177 10.91 -9.35 -8.96
CA GLN A 177 11.51 -8.80 -10.19
C GLN A 177 11.96 -9.90 -11.16
N SER A 178 12.40 -11.06 -10.66
CA SER A 178 12.76 -12.21 -11.50
C SER A 178 11.58 -12.89 -12.19
N LYS A 179 10.34 -12.49 -11.87
CA LYS A 179 9.08 -13.02 -12.39
C LYS A 179 8.31 -11.90 -13.10
N PRO A 180 8.48 -11.70 -14.43
CA PRO A 180 7.97 -10.50 -15.13
C PRO A 180 6.45 -10.25 -14.96
N GLU A 181 5.63 -11.29 -15.01
CA GLU A 181 4.19 -11.18 -14.83
C GLU A 181 3.83 -10.76 -13.40
N ASN A 182 4.41 -11.43 -12.40
CA ASN A 182 4.23 -11.11 -10.98
C ASN A 182 4.70 -9.68 -10.66
N PHE A 183 5.82 -9.26 -11.24
CA PHE A 183 6.34 -7.90 -11.08
C PHE A 183 5.41 -6.86 -11.71
N THR A 184 4.82 -7.15 -12.86
CA THR A 184 3.81 -6.28 -13.48
C THR A 184 2.61 -6.08 -12.55
N HIS A 185 2.08 -7.15 -11.98
CA HIS A 185 0.94 -7.10 -11.05
C HIS A 185 1.29 -6.36 -9.76
N PHE A 186 2.49 -6.60 -9.21
CA PHE A 186 3.02 -5.86 -8.07
C PHE A 186 3.06 -4.35 -8.34
N ASN A 187 3.65 -3.93 -9.46
CA ASN A 187 3.73 -2.52 -9.83
C ASN A 187 2.35 -1.88 -10.04
N GLN A 188 1.40 -2.60 -10.67
CA GLN A 188 0.03 -2.13 -10.82
C GLN A 188 -0.65 -1.90 -9.47
N PHE A 189 -0.43 -2.80 -8.51
CA PHE A 189 -0.96 -2.66 -7.16
C PHE A 189 -0.32 -1.49 -6.41
N MET A 190 1.01 -1.36 -6.45
CA MET A 190 1.71 -0.23 -5.81
C MET A 190 1.24 1.12 -6.36
N ALA A 191 1.02 1.21 -7.68
CA ALA A 191 0.57 2.43 -8.33
C ALA A 191 -0.89 2.78 -8.05
N GLY A 192 -1.79 1.80 -7.95
CA GLY A 192 -3.23 2.02 -7.96
C GLY A 192 -4.03 1.47 -6.78
N GLY A 193 -3.40 0.72 -5.88
CA GLY A 193 -4.10 0.07 -4.75
C GLY A 193 -4.69 1.05 -3.72
N ARG A 194 -4.24 2.31 -3.72
CA ARG A 194 -4.75 3.38 -2.84
C ARG A 194 -5.53 4.46 -3.60
N LEU A 195 -6.00 4.17 -4.81
CA LEU A 195 -6.78 5.11 -5.61
C LEU A 195 -8.01 5.61 -4.84
N GLY A 196 -8.19 6.95 -4.81
CA GLY A 196 -9.32 7.59 -4.12
C GLY A 196 -9.17 7.70 -2.59
N MET A 197 -8.02 7.31 -2.02
CA MET A 197 -7.69 7.58 -0.63
C MET A 197 -7.03 8.96 -0.48
N PRO A 198 -7.12 9.59 0.71
CA PRO A 198 -6.33 10.78 1.01
C PRO A 198 -4.82 10.52 0.79
N THR A 199 -4.10 11.56 0.43
CA THR A 199 -2.66 11.53 0.23
C THR A 199 -1.96 12.37 1.31
N TRP A 200 -0.66 12.22 1.44
CA TRP A 200 0.14 13.04 2.34
C TRP A 200 0.04 14.56 2.02
N LEU A 201 -0.17 14.91 0.74
CA LEU A 201 -0.35 16.30 0.29
C LEU A 201 -1.64 16.95 0.83
N ASP A 202 -2.60 16.15 1.28
CA ASP A 202 -3.84 16.65 1.89
C ASP A 202 -3.67 16.97 3.38
N ALA A 203 -2.67 16.36 4.04
CA ALA A 203 -2.47 16.46 5.50
C ALA A 203 -1.22 17.27 5.89
N TYR A 204 -0.15 17.16 5.12
CA TYR A 204 1.12 17.80 5.45
C TYR A 204 1.20 19.23 4.88
N PRO A 205 1.64 20.24 5.67
CA PRO A 205 1.70 21.63 5.23
C PRO A 205 2.96 21.92 4.37
N TYR A 206 3.14 21.16 3.28
CA TYR A 206 4.32 21.25 2.40
C TYR A 206 4.56 22.66 1.83
N ARG A 207 3.50 23.47 1.62
CA ARG A 207 3.63 24.85 1.15
C ARG A 207 4.34 25.76 2.16
N GLU A 208 4.22 25.47 3.45
CA GLU A 208 4.94 26.25 4.47
C GLU A 208 6.45 25.98 4.43
N LYS A 209 6.84 24.78 3.99
CA LYS A 209 8.25 24.41 3.86
C LYS A 209 8.95 25.10 2.68
N THR A 210 8.22 25.74 1.76
CA THR A 210 8.83 26.56 0.70
C THR A 210 9.30 27.92 1.19
N LYS A 211 8.88 28.34 2.39
CA LYS A 211 9.30 29.63 2.96
C LYS A 211 10.77 29.58 3.35
N GLY A 212 11.52 30.63 2.96
CA GLY A 212 12.94 30.77 3.29
C GLY A 212 13.86 29.79 2.57
N LEU A 213 13.42 29.15 1.48
CA LEU A 213 14.29 28.37 0.61
C LEU A 213 15.35 29.27 -0.06
N LYS A 214 16.58 28.76 -0.09
CA LYS A 214 17.64 29.38 -0.91
C LYS A 214 17.47 28.96 -2.36
N THR A 215 17.89 29.80 -3.31
CA THR A 215 17.71 29.55 -4.75
C THR A 215 18.24 28.17 -5.20
N GLU A 216 19.42 27.79 -4.72
CA GLU A 216 20.07 26.52 -5.12
C GLU A 216 19.71 25.32 -4.21
N GLN A 217 18.91 25.53 -3.15
CA GLN A 217 18.56 24.47 -2.21
C GLN A 217 17.54 23.52 -2.86
N PRO A 218 17.81 22.20 -2.96
CA PRO A 218 16.78 21.25 -3.37
C PRO A 218 15.60 21.29 -2.39
N PHE A 219 14.38 21.30 -2.94
CA PHE A 219 13.20 21.35 -2.09
C PHE A 219 12.82 19.95 -1.55
N PHE A 220 12.83 18.98 -2.43
CA PHE A 220 12.26 17.67 -2.09
C PHE A 220 13.06 16.55 -2.76
N ILE A 221 13.44 15.57 -1.97
CA ILE A 221 14.06 14.34 -2.44
C ILE A 221 13.10 13.20 -2.14
N ASP A 222 12.61 12.53 -3.17
CA ASP A 222 11.77 11.33 -3.08
C ASP A 222 12.70 10.11 -3.00
N VAL A 223 13.06 9.73 -1.79
CA VAL A 223 14.09 8.71 -1.50
C VAL A 223 13.46 7.32 -1.57
N GLY A 224 13.90 6.50 -2.52
CA GLY A 224 13.24 5.22 -2.84
C GLY A 224 11.86 5.44 -3.45
N GLY A 225 11.70 6.51 -4.26
CA GLY A 225 10.41 6.96 -4.75
C GLY A 225 9.80 6.11 -5.88
N GLY A 226 10.40 4.96 -6.20
CA GLY A 226 9.91 4.06 -7.23
C GLY A 226 9.92 4.75 -8.61
N ILE A 227 8.79 4.75 -9.27
CA ILE A 227 8.64 5.43 -10.57
C ILE A 227 8.28 6.91 -10.48
N GLY A 228 8.25 7.50 -9.24
CA GLY A 228 8.17 8.96 -9.03
C GLY A 228 6.77 9.55 -8.88
N HIS A 229 5.76 8.77 -8.54
CA HIS A 229 4.38 9.26 -8.38
C HIS A 229 4.28 10.42 -7.39
N GLN A 230 5.01 10.38 -6.26
CA GLN A 230 4.92 11.39 -5.22
C GLN A 230 5.65 12.67 -5.62
N ALA A 231 6.82 12.53 -6.24
CA ALA A 231 7.57 13.65 -6.79
C ALA A 231 6.75 14.42 -7.86
N VAL A 232 6.11 13.68 -8.79
CA VAL A 232 5.24 14.27 -9.81
C VAL A 232 4.03 14.96 -9.19
N ALA A 233 3.32 14.29 -8.28
CA ALA A 233 2.15 14.85 -7.60
C ALA A 233 2.49 16.16 -6.84
N LEU A 234 3.66 16.21 -6.18
CA LEU A 234 4.13 17.42 -5.51
C LEU A 234 4.47 18.51 -6.52
N ARG A 235 5.15 18.19 -7.63
CA ARG A 235 5.48 19.15 -8.68
C ARG A 235 4.24 19.78 -9.28
N GLU A 236 3.20 18.99 -9.56
CA GLU A 236 1.91 19.48 -10.05
C GLU A 236 1.20 20.44 -9.07
N LYS A 237 1.44 20.28 -7.77
CA LYS A 237 0.92 21.19 -6.72
C LYS A 237 1.75 22.47 -6.57
N LEU A 238 2.99 22.47 -7.04
CA LEU A 238 3.96 23.58 -6.93
C LEU A 238 4.63 23.85 -8.30
N PRO A 239 3.86 24.10 -9.37
CA PRO A 239 4.44 24.27 -10.71
C PRO A 239 5.38 25.48 -10.82
N GLU A 240 5.12 26.51 -10.01
CA GLU A 240 5.90 27.75 -9.98
C GLU A 240 7.18 27.70 -9.14
N LEU A 241 7.37 26.64 -8.32
CA LEU A 241 8.54 26.54 -7.45
C LEU A 241 9.81 26.26 -8.29
N PRO A 242 10.83 27.14 -8.27
CA PRO A 242 12.03 26.95 -9.09
C PRO A 242 12.96 25.87 -8.53
N ASN A 243 12.84 25.56 -7.24
CA ASN A 243 13.71 24.62 -6.55
C ASN A 243 13.52 23.18 -7.06
N LYS A 244 14.60 22.41 -7.07
CA LYS A 244 14.61 21.03 -7.55
C LYS A 244 13.71 20.12 -6.71
N ILE A 245 12.97 19.27 -7.41
CA ILE A 245 12.32 18.06 -6.89
C ILE A 245 13.03 16.90 -7.56
N ILE A 246 13.57 15.97 -6.76
CA ILE A 246 14.46 14.91 -7.22
C ILE A 246 13.86 13.57 -6.84
N LEU A 247 13.77 12.67 -7.80
CA LEU A 247 13.43 11.26 -7.60
C LEU A 247 14.72 10.46 -7.44
N GLN A 248 14.81 9.66 -6.39
CA GLN A 248 15.91 8.73 -6.17
C GLN A 248 15.39 7.29 -6.02
N ASP A 249 16.01 6.37 -6.73
CA ASP A 249 15.81 4.93 -6.59
C ASP A 249 17.00 4.19 -7.22
N ILE A 250 17.01 2.87 -7.18
CA ILE A 250 18.02 2.05 -7.86
C ILE A 250 17.84 2.12 -9.38
N PRO A 251 18.92 1.97 -10.18
CA PRO A 251 18.87 2.14 -11.64
C PRO A 251 17.77 1.32 -12.33
N ALA A 252 17.58 0.06 -11.94
CA ALA A 252 16.60 -0.81 -12.55
C ALA A 252 15.14 -0.30 -12.37
N THR A 253 14.82 0.33 -11.24
CA THR A 253 13.51 0.95 -11.00
C THR A 253 13.35 2.21 -11.84
N LEU A 254 14.41 3.03 -11.92
CA LEU A 254 14.41 4.30 -12.62
C LEU A 254 14.26 4.18 -14.15
N GLU A 255 14.55 3.03 -14.74
CA GLU A 255 14.26 2.74 -16.15
C GLU A 255 12.77 2.90 -16.47
N HIS A 256 11.90 2.69 -15.48
CA HIS A 256 10.45 2.79 -15.59
C HIS A 256 9.88 4.11 -15.04
N ALA A 257 10.75 5.04 -14.63
CA ALA A 257 10.33 6.30 -14.01
C ALA A 257 9.47 7.15 -14.94
N ILE A 258 8.47 7.82 -14.35
CA ILE A 258 7.60 8.77 -15.04
C ILE A 258 8.46 9.94 -15.50
N LYS A 259 8.54 10.15 -16.82
CA LYS A 259 9.27 11.29 -17.38
C LYS A 259 8.45 12.57 -17.21
N HIS A 260 8.93 13.46 -16.37
CA HIS A 260 8.30 14.76 -16.12
C HIS A 260 9.38 15.86 -16.16
N PRO A 261 9.21 16.96 -16.92
CA PRO A 261 10.25 17.97 -17.14
C PRO A 261 10.66 18.71 -15.86
N GLY A 262 9.82 18.70 -14.83
CA GLY A 262 10.11 19.33 -13.54
C GLY A 262 10.68 18.40 -12.48
N ILE A 263 11.04 17.15 -12.84
CA ILE A 263 11.62 16.16 -11.93
C ILE A 263 13.02 15.76 -12.42
N GLU A 264 14.00 15.91 -11.55
CA GLU A 264 15.33 15.36 -11.77
C GLU A 264 15.39 13.91 -11.27
N ILE A 265 16.06 13.03 -12.00
CA ILE A 265 16.17 11.60 -11.65
C ILE A 265 17.62 11.30 -11.32
N VAL A 266 17.88 10.74 -10.14
CA VAL A 266 19.22 10.43 -9.64
C VAL A 266 19.24 9.00 -9.08
N ALA A 267 20.15 8.16 -9.56
CA ALA A 267 20.33 6.83 -9.02
C ALA A 267 20.96 6.90 -7.60
N GLN A 268 20.35 6.19 -6.65
CA GLN A 268 20.79 6.13 -5.25
C GLN A 268 20.42 4.80 -4.63
N ASP A 269 21.36 4.16 -3.99
CA ASP A 269 21.11 3.05 -3.08
C ASP A 269 20.85 3.61 -1.67
N LEU A 270 19.79 3.13 -1.02
CA LEU A 270 19.39 3.54 0.34
C LEU A 270 20.46 3.20 1.39
N PHE A 271 21.25 2.17 1.14
CA PHE A 271 22.31 1.72 2.05
C PHE A 271 23.64 2.45 1.87
N GLU A 272 23.74 3.31 0.85
CA GLU A 272 24.89 4.18 0.65
C GLU A 272 24.62 5.60 1.19
N PRO A 273 25.64 6.38 1.54
CA PRO A 273 25.46 7.76 1.97
C PRO A 273 24.65 8.58 0.98
N GLN A 274 23.73 9.41 1.48
CA GLN A 274 22.87 10.28 0.67
C GLN A 274 23.72 11.28 -0.13
N THR A 275 23.61 11.26 -1.46
CA THR A 275 24.41 12.05 -2.37
C THR A 275 23.91 13.50 -2.54
N ILE A 276 22.63 13.74 -2.35
CA ILE A 276 22.03 15.08 -2.47
C ILE A 276 21.97 15.71 -1.09
N THR A 277 22.77 16.75 -0.88
CA THR A 277 22.91 17.44 0.40
C THR A 277 22.03 18.68 0.51
N ASN A 278 21.73 19.09 1.75
CA ASN A 278 21.05 20.33 2.10
C ASN A 278 19.63 20.47 1.54
N ALA A 279 18.96 19.37 1.17
CA ALA A 279 17.57 19.46 0.74
C ALA A 279 16.67 19.88 1.90
N ARG A 280 15.56 20.58 1.60
CA ARG A 280 14.59 20.98 2.62
C ARG A 280 13.83 19.76 3.16
N ILE A 281 13.48 18.79 2.29
CA ILE A 281 12.71 17.61 2.63
C ILE A 281 13.39 16.36 2.02
N TYR A 282 13.65 15.38 2.85
CA TYR A 282 13.95 14.00 2.43
C TYR A 282 12.71 13.16 2.75
N TYR A 283 12.03 12.68 1.72
CA TYR A 283 10.75 11.98 1.85
C TYR A 283 10.94 10.50 1.55
N MET A 284 10.40 9.65 2.40
CA MET A 284 10.46 8.19 2.31
C MET A 284 9.05 7.62 2.50
N ARG A 285 8.47 7.08 1.44
CA ARG A 285 7.14 6.48 1.49
C ARG A 285 7.20 4.99 1.33
N ASN A 286 6.64 4.26 2.30
CA ASN A 286 6.67 2.80 2.33
C ASN A 286 8.10 2.26 2.13
N ILE A 287 9.06 2.86 2.83
CA ILE A 287 10.47 2.47 2.78
C ILE A 287 10.87 1.85 4.11
N ILE A 288 10.68 2.59 5.20
CA ILE A 288 11.20 2.15 6.51
C ILE A 288 10.44 0.92 7.01
N HIS A 289 9.18 0.76 6.66
CA HIS A 289 8.38 -0.42 6.99
C HIS A 289 8.82 -1.70 6.26
N ASP A 290 9.58 -1.59 5.18
CA ASP A 290 10.09 -2.74 4.42
C ASP A 290 11.33 -3.38 5.07
N TYR A 291 11.92 -2.72 6.08
CA TYR A 291 13.19 -3.13 6.65
C TYR A 291 13.11 -3.39 8.16
N PRO A 292 13.84 -4.42 8.67
CA PRO A 292 14.06 -4.60 10.10
C PRO A 292 14.83 -3.41 10.68
N ASP A 293 14.74 -3.21 12.00
CA ASP A 293 15.21 -2.00 12.69
C ASP A 293 16.68 -1.66 12.42
N ASP A 294 17.55 -2.67 12.38
CA ASP A 294 18.99 -2.47 12.11
C ASP A 294 19.25 -1.87 10.73
N LYS A 295 18.53 -2.32 9.71
CA LYS A 295 18.60 -1.81 8.34
C LYS A 295 17.95 -0.44 8.21
N ALA A 296 16.78 -0.26 8.81
CA ALA A 296 16.09 1.02 8.86
C ALA A 296 16.97 2.13 9.49
N ILE A 297 17.70 1.82 10.58
CA ILE A 297 18.65 2.75 11.21
C ILE A 297 19.78 3.14 10.25
N VAL A 298 20.29 2.23 9.45
CA VAL A 298 21.34 2.54 8.45
C VAL A 298 20.82 3.53 7.41
N ILE A 299 19.64 3.28 6.84
CA ILE A 299 19.00 4.16 5.85
C ILE A 299 18.82 5.58 6.42
N LEU A 300 18.28 5.68 7.64
CA LEU A 300 18.06 6.96 8.30
C LEU A 300 19.39 7.70 8.58
N LYS A 301 20.42 7.01 9.06
CA LYS A 301 21.73 7.59 9.32
C LYS A 301 22.40 8.09 8.04
N ASN A 302 22.32 7.35 6.94
CA ASN A 302 22.82 7.78 5.64
C ASN A 302 22.16 9.10 5.20
N THR A 303 20.87 9.25 5.44
CA THR A 303 20.12 10.48 5.11
C THR A 303 20.49 11.65 6.03
N ILE A 304 20.67 11.41 7.34
CA ILE A 304 21.02 12.44 8.32
C ILE A 304 22.33 13.16 7.92
N THR A 305 23.30 12.44 7.38
CA THR A 305 24.61 13.02 6.99
C THR A 305 24.49 14.12 5.93
N ALA A 306 23.42 14.13 5.16
CA ALA A 306 23.15 15.07 4.10
C ALA A 306 22.27 16.27 4.54
N MET A 307 21.71 16.24 5.75
CA MET A 307 20.76 17.25 6.22
C MET A 307 21.45 18.58 6.56
N ALA A 308 20.80 19.67 6.19
CA ALA A 308 21.07 21.01 6.72
C ALA A 308 20.26 21.26 8.01
N PRO A 309 20.57 22.32 8.79
CA PRO A 309 19.81 22.65 10.00
C PRO A 309 18.32 22.87 9.80
N ASP A 310 17.90 23.25 8.60
CA ASP A 310 16.50 23.47 8.23
C ASP A 310 15.87 22.32 7.46
N SER A 311 16.59 21.20 7.32
CA SER A 311 16.08 19.97 6.69
C SER A 311 15.17 19.19 7.62
N VAL A 312 14.21 18.47 7.02
CA VAL A 312 13.38 17.48 7.70
C VAL A 312 13.38 16.16 6.94
N ILE A 313 13.29 15.05 7.66
CA ILE A 313 12.90 13.75 7.07
C ILE A 313 11.41 13.60 7.24
N LEU A 314 10.71 13.27 6.16
CA LEU A 314 9.30 12.89 6.18
C LEU A 314 9.20 11.40 5.89
N ILE A 315 8.83 10.62 6.90
CA ILE A 315 8.54 9.20 6.73
C ILE A 315 7.03 9.07 6.56
N ASP A 316 6.61 8.54 5.42
CA ASP A 316 5.21 8.31 5.06
C ASP A 316 4.89 6.82 5.20
N ASP A 317 4.67 6.40 6.43
CA ASP A 317 4.40 5.02 6.82
C ASP A 317 3.23 4.96 7.82
N MET A 318 2.79 3.75 8.17
CA MET A 318 1.77 3.57 9.19
C MET A 318 2.31 3.89 10.58
N VAL A 319 1.48 4.55 11.40
CA VAL A 319 1.71 4.69 12.84
C VAL A 319 0.56 3.99 13.57
N LEU A 320 0.81 2.78 14.01
CA LEU A 320 -0.23 1.98 14.65
C LEU A 320 -0.57 2.52 16.05
N PRO A 321 -1.86 2.59 16.43
CA PRO A 321 -2.25 2.90 17.79
C PRO A 321 -1.94 1.72 18.73
N ASP A 322 -1.74 1.99 20.03
CA ASP A 322 -1.40 0.97 21.03
C ASP A 322 -2.55 -0.02 21.28
N CYS A 323 -3.76 0.33 20.91
CA CYS A 323 -4.93 -0.54 20.99
C CYS A 323 -5.95 -0.22 19.91
N GLY A 324 -6.76 -1.22 19.54
CA GLY A 324 -7.81 -1.06 18.54
C GLY A 324 -7.28 -0.81 17.12
N VAL A 325 -6.15 -1.40 16.78
CA VAL A 325 -5.55 -1.31 15.43
C VAL A 325 -6.58 -1.72 14.38
N PRO A 326 -6.79 -0.92 13.33
CA PRO A 326 -7.68 -1.29 12.24
C PRO A 326 -7.23 -2.58 11.56
N TRP A 327 -8.17 -3.46 11.24
CA TRP A 327 -7.87 -4.77 10.64
C TRP A 327 -7.09 -4.65 9.31
N GLN A 328 -7.27 -3.55 8.58
CA GLN A 328 -6.52 -3.31 7.35
C GLN A 328 -5.02 -3.16 7.62
N ALA A 329 -4.66 -2.44 8.67
CA ALA A 329 -3.26 -2.24 9.05
C ALA A 329 -2.62 -3.53 9.58
N THR A 330 -3.34 -4.30 10.41
CA THR A 330 -2.82 -5.58 10.92
C THR A 330 -2.56 -6.61 9.84
N GLN A 331 -3.33 -6.59 8.73
CA GLN A 331 -3.08 -7.48 7.59
C GLN A 331 -1.77 -7.13 6.88
N ILE A 332 -1.49 -5.85 6.72
CA ILE A 332 -0.24 -5.39 6.07
C ILE A 332 0.95 -5.72 6.98
N ASP A 333 0.84 -5.49 8.28
CA ASP A 333 1.88 -5.84 9.25
C ASP A 333 2.31 -7.32 9.14
N LEU A 334 1.34 -8.24 9.10
CA LEU A 334 1.64 -9.67 8.95
C LEU A 334 2.21 -10.03 7.57
N VAL A 335 1.87 -9.28 6.53
CA VAL A 335 2.49 -9.43 5.20
C VAL A 335 3.96 -8.98 5.25
N MET A 336 4.25 -7.82 5.84
CA MET A 336 5.62 -7.32 6.03
C MET A 336 6.48 -8.34 6.80
N MET A 337 5.96 -8.88 7.89
CA MET A 337 6.62 -9.94 8.65
C MET A 337 6.89 -11.18 7.79
N SER A 338 5.90 -11.65 7.04
CA SER A 338 5.98 -12.94 6.33
C SER A 338 6.83 -12.87 5.05
N THR A 339 7.08 -11.68 4.52
CA THR A 339 7.77 -11.52 3.22
C THR A 339 9.10 -10.75 3.32
N LEU A 340 9.25 -9.88 4.32
CA LEU A 340 10.35 -8.93 4.41
C LEU A 340 11.08 -8.97 5.77
N ALA A 341 10.64 -9.81 6.71
CA ALA A 341 11.13 -9.81 8.10
C ALA A 341 11.02 -8.42 8.77
N SER A 342 9.99 -7.66 8.42
CA SER A 342 9.75 -6.31 8.88
C SER A 342 8.39 -6.17 9.55
N GLN A 343 7.96 -4.95 9.88
CA GLN A 343 6.75 -4.69 10.66
C GLN A 343 6.17 -3.31 10.39
N GLU A 344 4.87 -3.17 10.61
CA GLU A 344 4.26 -1.87 10.84
C GLU A 344 4.44 -1.47 12.30
N ARG A 345 4.88 -0.23 12.54
CA ARG A 345 5.34 0.18 13.88
C ARG A 345 4.29 0.99 14.63
N THR A 346 4.19 0.73 15.93
CA THR A 346 3.44 1.59 16.84
C THR A 346 4.16 2.92 17.08
N HIS A 347 3.46 3.88 17.66
CA HIS A 347 4.09 5.18 18.03
C HIS A 347 5.35 4.99 18.89
N GLU A 348 5.31 4.13 19.89
CA GLU A 348 6.47 3.87 20.75
C GLU A 348 7.63 3.23 20.00
N GLN A 349 7.36 2.29 19.09
CA GLN A 349 8.37 1.67 18.25
C GLN A 349 9.01 2.70 17.30
N TRP A 350 8.23 3.63 16.72
CA TRP A 350 8.77 4.73 15.94
C TRP A 350 9.68 5.65 16.76
N VAL A 351 9.27 6.03 17.98
CA VAL A 351 10.12 6.83 18.89
C VAL A 351 11.44 6.11 19.17
N SER A 352 11.38 4.81 19.49
CA SER A 352 12.57 4.00 19.76
C SER A 352 13.52 3.93 18.54
N LEU A 353 12.97 3.59 17.36
CA LEU A 353 13.75 3.49 16.11
C LEU A 353 14.44 4.81 15.78
N LEU A 354 13.69 5.90 15.76
CA LEU A 354 14.20 7.22 15.39
C LEU A 354 15.24 7.72 16.40
N SER A 355 15.04 7.49 17.68
CA SER A 355 16.03 7.82 18.73
C SER A 355 17.35 7.07 18.51
N LYS A 356 17.31 5.78 18.19
CA LYS A 356 18.52 4.97 17.86
C LYS A 356 19.24 5.47 16.59
N ALA A 357 18.48 6.06 15.66
CA ALA A 357 19.05 6.68 14.47
C ALA A 357 19.63 8.09 14.72
N GLY A 358 19.36 8.71 15.88
CA GLY A 358 19.76 10.08 16.19
C GLY A 358 18.73 11.13 15.79
N LEU A 359 17.48 10.72 15.59
CA LEU A 359 16.34 11.58 15.23
C LEU A 359 15.35 11.69 16.39
N LYS A 360 14.55 12.75 16.36
CA LYS A 360 13.33 12.90 17.19
C LYS A 360 12.14 13.22 16.32
N ILE A 361 10.96 12.77 16.75
CA ILE A 361 9.70 13.13 16.11
C ILE A 361 9.38 14.58 16.46
N ASN A 362 9.22 15.43 15.44
CA ASN A 362 8.71 16.78 15.61
C ASN A 362 7.18 16.78 15.62
N LYS A 363 6.55 16.09 14.66
CA LYS A 363 5.09 15.97 14.57
C LYS A 363 4.68 14.78 13.72
N ILE A 364 3.49 14.23 13.99
CA ILE A 364 2.84 13.19 13.19
C ILE A 364 1.55 13.75 12.60
N TYR A 365 1.30 13.48 11.32
CA TYR A 365 0.11 13.88 10.58
C TYR A 365 -0.56 12.64 9.98
N THR A 366 -1.47 12.03 10.74
CA THR A 366 -2.23 10.87 10.26
C THR A 366 -3.29 11.31 9.26
N TYR A 367 -3.34 10.67 8.08
CA TYR A 367 -4.25 11.06 7.00
C TYR A 367 -5.18 9.93 6.54
N THR A 368 -4.93 8.67 6.91
CA THR A 368 -5.89 7.58 6.69
C THR A 368 -6.28 6.92 8.02
N ALA A 369 -7.59 6.81 8.26
CA ALA A 369 -8.09 6.18 9.49
C ALA A 369 -8.07 4.65 9.43
N SER A 370 -8.12 4.04 8.23
CA SER A 370 -8.17 2.59 8.04
C SER A 370 -6.80 1.92 8.02
N LEU A 371 -5.81 2.60 7.47
CA LEU A 371 -4.44 2.11 7.36
C LEU A 371 -3.52 2.77 8.37
N GLN A 372 -3.94 3.89 8.99
CA GLN A 372 -3.10 4.71 9.87
C GLN A 372 -1.88 5.31 9.15
N ASP A 373 -1.97 5.46 7.79
CA ASP A 373 -0.92 6.15 7.04
C ASP A 373 -0.70 7.54 7.64
N SER A 374 0.54 7.88 7.89
CA SER A 374 0.94 9.08 8.60
C SER A 374 2.23 9.65 8.07
N ILE A 375 2.34 10.97 8.02
CA ILE A 375 3.64 11.62 7.87
C ILE A 375 4.26 11.78 9.26
N ILE A 376 5.38 11.16 9.47
CA ILE A 376 6.24 11.36 10.64
C ILE A 376 7.29 12.39 10.22
N GLU A 377 7.15 13.63 10.68
CA GLU A 377 8.18 14.66 10.52
C GLU A 377 9.25 14.46 11.58
N ALA A 378 10.44 14.06 11.15
CA ALA A 378 11.58 13.81 12.01
C ALA A 378 12.71 14.82 11.75
N VAL A 379 13.40 15.19 12.83
CA VAL A 379 14.55 16.11 12.81
C VAL A 379 15.69 15.54 13.65
N PRO A 380 16.96 15.93 13.43
CA PRO A 380 18.06 15.52 14.28
C PRO A 380 17.81 15.83 15.76
N ALA A 381 18.16 14.89 16.64
CA ALA A 381 17.90 15.03 18.08
C ALA A 381 18.73 16.11 18.75
N LEU A 382 19.90 16.41 18.19
CA LEU A 382 20.90 17.39 18.68
C LEU A 382 20.99 18.60 17.73
N MET A 383 19.90 19.36 17.61
CA MET A 383 19.92 20.70 17.04
C MET A 383 19.30 21.69 18.02
#